data_eeb888394ab8205ed927ed8eedc27334
#
_entry.id   eeb888394ab8205ed927ed8eedc27334
#
_cell.length_a   1.000
_cell.length_b   1.000
_cell.length_c   1.000
_cell.angle_alpha   90.00
_cell.angle_beta   90.00
_cell.angle_gamma   90.00
#
_symmetry.space_group_name_H-M   'P 1'
#
loop_
_entity.id
_entity.type
_entity.pdbx_description
1 polymer ?
#
loop_
_entity_poly.entity_id
_entity_poly.type
_entity_poly.pdbx_seq_one_letter_code
_entity_poly.pdbx_strand_id
1 'polypeptide(L)'
;MPDVPDVSLNDGRTIPQLGFGVFQIDPAETAQAVRTALEIGYRHIDTAEMYGNEKEVGEAVAESGIDRSEIFITSKLNNGFHDPALAAENGKKSADLLGGYTDLFLIHWPIATVIDFVPTWKALEDLYHAGTSRSIGVSNFQAHHLNRLAAETTITPAVNQIEVHPYLVQEELRAYGSEHGIATEAWSPIAQGLVLDDETITRIAGATGKTPAQVVLRWHIQRGDIVFPKSVTRSRVEENFQIFDFELSDEDMTDITTLDKGHRTGPDPDTFDYVPA
;
A
#
# COMPACT_ATOMS: atom_id res chain seq x y z
N MET A 1 10.05 -13.17 16.85
CA MET A 1 9.65 -12.82 15.47
C MET A 1 10.56 -11.69 15.03
N PRO A 2 10.93 -11.56 13.76
CA PRO A 2 11.69 -10.40 13.31
C PRO A 2 10.87 -9.13 13.60
N ASP A 3 11.57 -8.07 14.01
CA ASP A 3 10.97 -6.78 14.28
C ASP A 3 10.78 -6.07 12.93
N VAL A 4 9.54 -5.81 12.53
CA VAL A 4 9.24 -5.07 11.30
C VAL A 4 9.49 -3.59 11.60
N PRO A 5 10.40 -2.92 10.86
CA PRO A 5 10.64 -1.50 11.09
C PRO A 5 9.41 -0.66 10.73
N ASP A 6 9.28 0.47 11.41
CA ASP A 6 8.27 1.48 11.12
C ASP A 6 8.83 2.59 10.22
N VAL A 7 7.99 3.09 9.33
CA VAL A 7 8.24 4.30 8.55
C VAL A 7 7.49 5.48 9.20
N SER A 8 8.20 6.58 9.43
CA SER A 8 7.58 7.81 9.94
C SER A 8 6.81 8.54 8.85
N LEU A 9 5.57 8.92 9.15
CA LEU A 9 4.72 9.72 8.28
C LEU A 9 4.84 11.22 8.61
N ASN A 10 4.45 12.08 7.67
CA ASN A 10 4.55 13.54 7.81
C ASN A 10 3.58 14.13 8.86
N ASP A 11 2.59 13.36 9.30
CA ASP A 11 1.63 13.73 10.34
C ASP A 11 2.06 13.30 11.77
N GLY A 12 3.29 12.74 11.89
CA GLY A 12 3.89 12.33 13.16
C GLY A 12 3.51 10.90 13.61
N ARG A 13 2.78 10.15 12.79
CA ARG A 13 2.48 8.73 13.01
C ARG A 13 3.54 7.84 12.36
N THR A 14 3.44 6.55 12.65
CA THR A 14 4.27 5.53 12.00
C THR A 14 3.41 4.46 11.35
N ILE A 15 3.94 3.83 10.32
CA ILE A 15 3.33 2.71 9.60
C ILE A 15 4.34 1.56 9.51
N PRO A 16 3.96 0.29 9.82
CA PRO A 16 4.85 -0.85 9.64
C PRO A 16 5.24 -0.99 8.17
N GLN A 17 6.55 -1.07 7.90
CA GLN A 17 7.11 -1.09 6.54
C GLN A 17 6.72 -2.34 5.74
N LEU A 18 6.38 -3.44 6.42
CA LEU A 18 5.84 -4.66 5.81
C LEU A 18 4.40 -4.88 6.25
N GLY A 19 3.48 -4.90 5.31
CA GLY A 19 2.07 -5.20 5.48
C GLY A 19 1.64 -6.47 4.74
N PHE A 20 0.36 -6.78 4.87
CA PHE A 20 -0.32 -7.87 4.18
C PHE A 20 -1.47 -7.31 3.34
N GLY A 21 -1.39 -7.49 2.01
CA GLY A 21 -2.41 -7.04 1.08
C GLY A 21 -3.51 -8.09 0.87
N VAL A 22 -4.75 -7.63 0.71
CA VAL A 22 -5.91 -8.51 0.47
C VAL A 22 -6.57 -8.34 -0.90
N PHE A 23 -5.94 -7.59 -1.82
CA PHE A 23 -6.45 -7.45 -3.18
C PHE A 23 -6.61 -8.81 -3.87
N GLN A 24 -7.76 -9.03 -4.53
CA GLN A 24 -8.11 -10.30 -5.19
C GLN A 24 -8.12 -11.53 -4.28
N ILE A 25 -8.29 -11.38 -2.97
CA ILE A 25 -8.68 -12.48 -2.11
C ILE A 25 -10.20 -12.52 -2.08
N ASP A 26 -10.78 -13.70 -2.35
CA ASP A 26 -12.23 -13.89 -2.26
C ASP A 26 -12.70 -13.50 -0.84
N PRO A 27 -13.80 -12.75 -0.67
CA PRO A 27 -14.34 -12.43 0.65
C PRO A 27 -14.48 -13.66 1.56
N ALA A 28 -14.87 -14.81 1.02
CA ALA A 28 -15.00 -16.05 1.79
C ALA A 28 -13.66 -16.56 2.36
N GLU A 29 -12.52 -16.19 1.78
CA GLU A 29 -11.17 -16.58 2.21
C GLU A 29 -10.45 -15.45 2.98
N THR A 30 -10.93 -14.19 2.86
CA THR A 30 -10.22 -13.02 3.37
C THR A 30 -10.01 -13.07 4.89
N ALA A 31 -11.05 -13.38 5.67
CA ALA A 31 -10.92 -13.46 7.12
C ALA A 31 -9.86 -14.48 7.56
N GLN A 32 -9.81 -15.64 6.90
CA GLN A 32 -8.80 -16.66 7.21
C GLN A 32 -7.39 -16.23 6.81
N ALA A 33 -7.23 -15.57 5.66
CA ALA A 33 -5.94 -15.06 5.20
C ALA A 33 -5.39 -13.99 6.15
N VAL A 34 -6.24 -13.05 6.60
CA VAL A 34 -5.87 -11.99 7.55
C VAL A 34 -5.51 -12.59 8.92
N ARG A 35 -6.30 -13.53 9.45
CA ARG A 35 -5.95 -14.25 10.70
C ARG A 35 -4.57 -14.90 10.59
N THR A 36 -4.31 -15.59 9.49
CA THR A 36 -3.00 -16.22 9.24
C THR A 36 -1.87 -15.19 9.25
N ALA A 37 -2.04 -14.04 8.61
CA ALA A 37 -1.04 -12.97 8.60
C ALA A 37 -0.80 -12.41 10.02
N LEU A 38 -1.86 -12.14 10.79
CA LEU A 38 -1.77 -11.65 12.18
C LEU A 38 -1.07 -12.67 13.11
N GLU A 39 -1.37 -13.97 12.96
CA GLU A 39 -0.68 -15.06 13.69
C GLU A 39 0.81 -15.13 13.40
N ILE A 40 1.22 -14.88 12.14
CA ILE A 40 2.63 -14.87 11.71
C ILE A 40 3.36 -13.64 12.28
N GLY A 41 2.65 -12.54 12.53
CA GLY A 41 3.23 -11.34 13.12
C GLY A 41 3.02 -10.06 12.31
N TYR A 42 2.30 -10.10 11.19
CA TYR A 42 1.93 -8.87 10.48
C TYR A 42 1.08 -7.97 11.38
N ARG A 43 1.32 -6.66 11.28
CA ARG A 43 0.57 -5.62 12.01
C ARG A 43 0.09 -4.51 11.09
N HIS A 44 0.27 -4.63 9.79
CA HIS A 44 -0.26 -3.74 8.78
C HIS A 44 -1.07 -4.57 7.77
N ILE A 45 -2.35 -4.21 7.56
CA ILE A 45 -3.28 -4.83 6.60
C ILE A 45 -3.70 -3.78 5.58
N ASP A 46 -3.51 -4.05 4.29
CA ASP A 46 -3.96 -3.20 3.19
C ASP A 46 -5.20 -3.79 2.52
N THR A 47 -6.31 -3.07 2.58
CA THR A 47 -7.57 -3.36 1.89
C THR A 47 -8.05 -2.15 1.09
N ALA A 48 -9.23 -2.23 0.51
CA ALA A 48 -9.94 -1.13 -0.14
C ALA A 48 -11.44 -1.43 -0.23
N GLU A 49 -12.26 -0.40 -0.24
CA GLU A 49 -13.71 -0.52 -0.43
C GLU A 49 -14.05 -1.26 -1.74
N MET A 50 -13.32 -0.97 -2.84
CA MET A 50 -13.49 -1.65 -4.13
C MET A 50 -13.19 -3.16 -4.11
N TYR A 51 -12.49 -3.67 -3.08
CA TYR A 51 -12.19 -5.11 -3.00
C TYR A 51 -13.37 -5.92 -2.48
N GLY A 52 -14.35 -5.26 -1.83
CA GLY A 52 -15.56 -5.88 -1.30
C GLY A 52 -15.32 -6.80 -0.11
N ASN A 53 -14.17 -6.65 0.59
CA ASN A 53 -13.76 -7.54 1.67
C ASN A 53 -13.35 -6.81 2.98
N GLU A 54 -13.67 -5.51 3.12
CA GLU A 54 -13.38 -4.75 4.34
C GLU A 54 -14.05 -5.35 5.58
N LYS A 55 -15.27 -5.87 5.42
CA LYS A 55 -16.02 -6.52 6.50
C LYS A 55 -15.26 -7.73 7.05
N GLU A 56 -14.79 -8.59 6.19
CA GLU A 56 -14.03 -9.80 6.56
C GLU A 56 -12.67 -9.47 7.17
N VAL A 57 -12.03 -8.37 6.73
CA VAL A 57 -10.83 -7.82 7.38
C VAL A 57 -11.16 -7.37 8.81
N GLY A 58 -12.22 -6.59 9.00
CA GLY A 58 -12.64 -6.13 10.33
C GLY A 58 -13.02 -7.26 11.27
N GLU A 59 -13.74 -8.29 10.78
CA GLU A 59 -14.08 -9.50 11.54
C GLU A 59 -12.81 -10.24 11.99
N ALA A 60 -11.85 -10.46 11.08
CA ALA A 60 -10.59 -11.13 11.41
C ALA A 60 -9.77 -10.37 12.46
N VAL A 61 -9.74 -9.04 12.37
CA VAL A 61 -9.07 -8.18 13.35
C VAL A 61 -9.76 -8.26 14.72
N ALA A 62 -11.09 -8.18 14.77
CA ALA A 62 -11.86 -8.25 16.01
C ALA A 62 -11.69 -9.62 16.71
N GLU A 63 -11.58 -10.70 15.93
CA GLU A 63 -11.42 -12.08 16.44
C GLU A 63 -9.97 -12.43 16.80
N SER A 64 -8.98 -11.63 16.40
CA SER A 64 -7.55 -11.92 16.57
C SER A 64 -7.08 -11.95 18.03
N GLY A 65 -7.80 -11.26 18.92
CA GLY A 65 -7.38 -11.03 20.30
C GLY A 65 -6.25 -9.99 20.45
N ILE A 66 -5.82 -9.36 19.37
CA ILE A 66 -4.83 -8.27 19.35
C ILE A 66 -5.60 -6.95 19.53
N ASP A 67 -5.06 -6.04 20.33
CA ASP A 67 -5.68 -4.73 20.47
C ASP A 67 -5.74 -4.02 19.11
N ARG A 68 -6.91 -3.43 18.75
CA ARG A 68 -7.10 -2.72 17.48
C ARG A 68 -6.03 -1.65 17.25
N SER A 69 -5.54 -1.04 18.31
CA SER A 69 -4.49 -0.01 18.24
C SER A 69 -3.09 -0.53 17.89
N GLU A 70 -2.88 -1.84 17.96
CA GLU A 70 -1.64 -2.51 17.55
C GLU A 70 -1.65 -2.94 16.08
N ILE A 71 -2.78 -2.76 15.38
CA ILE A 71 -2.93 -3.15 13.97
C ILE A 71 -3.16 -1.89 13.15
N PHE A 72 -2.28 -1.64 12.19
CA PHE A 72 -2.40 -0.57 11.21
C PHE A 72 -3.26 -1.05 10.03
N ILE A 73 -4.37 -0.39 9.73
CA ILE A 73 -5.25 -0.75 8.62
C ILE A 73 -5.33 0.39 7.62
N THR A 74 -4.89 0.11 6.39
CA THR A 74 -5.07 0.98 5.22
C THR A 74 -6.32 0.55 4.47
N SER A 75 -7.20 1.52 4.15
CA SER A 75 -8.27 1.33 3.17
C SER A 75 -8.33 2.48 2.18
N LYS A 76 -9.16 2.36 1.14
CA LYS A 76 -9.18 3.28 0.01
C LYS A 76 -10.61 3.57 -0.43
N LEU A 77 -10.88 4.84 -0.73
CA LEU A 77 -12.13 5.31 -1.30
C LEU A 77 -12.32 4.77 -2.73
N ASN A 78 -13.45 4.14 -2.99
CA ASN A 78 -13.83 3.67 -4.32
C ASN A 78 -13.96 4.83 -5.33
N ASN A 79 -13.57 4.58 -6.57
CA ASN A 79 -13.67 5.55 -7.67
C ASN A 79 -15.10 6.05 -7.95
N GLY A 80 -16.12 5.30 -7.55
CA GLY A 80 -17.53 5.70 -7.66
C GLY A 80 -17.96 6.77 -6.64
N PHE A 81 -17.13 7.08 -5.62
CA PHE A 81 -17.51 7.91 -4.48
C PHE A 81 -16.71 9.20 -4.35
N HIS A 82 -16.23 9.77 -5.46
CA HIS A 82 -15.48 11.03 -5.45
C HIS A 82 -16.33 12.29 -5.14
N ASP A 83 -17.67 12.20 -5.19
CA ASP A 83 -18.50 13.28 -4.64
C ASP A 83 -18.17 13.48 -3.16
N PRO A 84 -17.93 14.73 -2.69
CA PRO A 84 -17.49 14.97 -1.31
C PRO A 84 -18.41 14.40 -0.23
N ALA A 85 -19.73 14.43 -0.46
CA ALA A 85 -20.69 13.88 0.50
C ALA A 85 -20.62 12.35 0.54
N LEU A 86 -20.48 11.70 -0.64
CA LEU A 86 -20.30 10.26 -0.75
C LEU A 86 -18.94 9.83 -0.20
N ALA A 87 -17.88 10.61 -0.43
CA ALA A 87 -16.55 10.32 0.12
C ALA A 87 -16.57 10.33 1.66
N ALA A 88 -17.20 11.33 2.26
CA ALA A 88 -17.35 11.42 3.71
C ALA A 88 -18.22 10.28 4.29
N GLU A 89 -19.31 9.91 3.62
CA GLU A 89 -20.17 8.79 4.04
C GLU A 89 -19.45 7.44 3.96
N ASN A 90 -18.79 7.15 2.82
CA ASN A 90 -18.11 5.87 2.62
C ASN A 90 -16.84 5.75 3.46
N GLY A 91 -16.10 6.85 3.72
CA GLY A 91 -14.99 6.84 4.67
C GLY A 91 -15.43 6.47 6.09
N LYS A 92 -16.58 6.94 6.56
CA LYS A 92 -17.16 6.52 7.85
C LYS A 92 -17.59 5.06 7.83
N LYS A 93 -18.22 4.59 6.75
CA LYS A 93 -18.61 3.19 6.59
C LYS A 93 -17.40 2.26 6.62
N SER A 94 -16.32 2.59 5.91
CA SER A 94 -15.06 1.83 5.97
C SER A 94 -14.49 1.81 7.40
N ALA A 95 -14.47 2.96 8.09
CA ALA A 95 -14.02 3.04 9.48
C ALA A 95 -14.85 2.14 10.41
N ASP A 96 -16.19 2.16 10.28
CA ASP A 96 -17.09 1.32 11.08
C ASP A 96 -16.83 -0.18 10.84
N LEU A 97 -16.63 -0.59 9.60
CA LEU A 97 -16.30 -1.97 9.24
C LEU A 97 -14.95 -2.42 9.80
N LEU A 98 -13.98 -1.51 9.93
CA LEU A 98 -12.59 -1.80 10.29
C LEU A 98 -12.26 -1.52 11.77
N GLY A 99 -13.28 -1.42 12.62
CA GLY A 99 -13.11 -1.30 14.07
C GLY A 99 -13.15 0.14 14.60
N GLY A 100 -13.93 1.02 13.94
CA GLY A 100 -14.26 2.37 14.38
C GLY A 100 -13.40 3.49 13.80
N TYR A 101 -12.26 3.16 13.16
CA TYR A 101 -11.40 4.10 12.45
C TYR A 101 -10.52 3.37 11.44
N THR A 102 -9.99 4.11 10.45
CA THR A 102 -8.88 3.68 9.61
C THR A 102 -7.57 4.32 10.09
N ASP A 103 -6.46 3.59 10.06
CA ASP A 103 -5.15 4.18 10.36
C ASP A 103 -4.67 5.04 9.19
N LEU A 104 -4.95 4.59 7.95
CA LEU A 104 -4.69 5.34 6.72
C LEU A 104 -5.87 5.16 5.76
N PHE A 105 -6.39 6.27 5.22
CA PHE A 105 -7.44 6.24 4.20
C PHE A 105 -6.99 6.99 2.94
N LEU A 106 -7.08 6.33 1.79
CA LEU A 106 -6.55 6.83 0.53
C LEU A 106 -7.65 7.17 -0.48
N ILE A 107 -7.44 8.18 -1.33
CA ILE A 107 -8.11 8.21 -2.63
C ILE A 107 -7.48 7.11 -3.49
N HIS A 108 -8.28 6.14 -3.99
CA HIS A 108 -7.76 4.95 -4.68
C HIS A 108 -7.10 5.27 -6.03
N TRP A 109 -7.74 6.15 -6.83
CA TRP A 109 -7.23 6.64 -8.11
C TRP A 109 -7.62 8.11 -8.28
N PRO A 110 -6.79 8.94 -8.90
CA PRO A 110 -7.15 10.33 -9.17
C PRO A 110 -8.29 10.46 -10.17
N ILE A 111 -8.40 9.54 -11.15
CA ILE A 111 -9.32 9.56 -12.30
C ILE A 111 -9.52 10.97 -12.87
N ALA A 112 -8.40 11.71 -12.99
CA ALA A 112 -8.37 13.14 -13.26
C ALA A 112 -8.92 13.55 -14.63
N THR A 113 -9.09 12.58 -15.55
CA THR A 113 -9.70 12.78 -16.87
C THR A 113 -11.21 12.96 -16.81
N VAL A 114 -11.86 12.50 -15.74
CA VAL A 114 -13.33 12.51 -15.61
C VAL A 114 -13.83 13.18 -14.33
N ILE A 115 -13.01 13.33 -13.31
CA ILE A 115 -13.38 13.89 -12.00
C ILE A 115 -12.33 14.90 -11.52
N ASP A 116 -12.79 15.95 -10.82
CA ASP A 116 -11.93 16.79 -10.00
C ASP A 116 -11.75 16.16 -8.62
N PHE A 117 -10.53 15.69 -8.32
CA PHE A 117 -10.20 15.03 -7.07
C PHE A 117 -9.95 15.99 -5.88
N VAL A 118 -9.82 17.30 -6.12
CA VAL A 118 -9.55 18.29 -5.04
C VAL A 118 -10.69 18.37 -4.04
N PRO A 119 -11.98 18.45 -4.46
CA PRO A 119 -13.08 18.40 -3.51
C PRO A 119 -13.16 17.08 -2.72
N THR A 120 -12.81 15.95 -3.36
CA THR A 120 -12.71 14.65 -2.70
C THR A 120 -11.64 14.66 -1.61
N TRP A 121 -10.46 15.22 -1.92
CA TRP A 121 -9.39 15.32 -0.93
C TRP A 121 -9.81 16.16 0.28
N LYS A 122 -10.52 17.28 0.08
CA LYS A 122 -11.04 18.09 1.17
C LYS A 122 -12.03 17.31 2.07
N ALA A 123 -12.81 16.41 1.49
CA ALA A 123 -13.65 15.51 2.30
C ALA A 123 -12.81 14.52 3.13
N LEU A 124 -11.65 14.06 2.62
CA LEU A 124 -10.72 13.26 3.41
C LEU A 124 -10.05 14.10 4.53
N GLU A 125 -9.73 15.38 4.27
CA GLU A 125 -9.26 16.30 5.33
C GLU A 125 -10.28 16.41 6.46
N ASP A 126 -11.58 16.47 6.16
CA ASP A 126 -12.65 16.47 7.16
C ASP A 126 -12.70 15.17 7.96
N LEU A 127 -12.52 14.01 7.32
CA LEU A 127 -12.42 12.71 8.00
C LEU A 127 -11.20 12.63 8.94
N TYR A 128 -10.07 13.20 8.53
CA TYR A 128 -8.87 13.31 9.35
C TYR A 128 -9.11 14.18 10.59
N HIS A 129 -9.68 15.37 10.41
CA HIS A 129 -10.01 16.27 11.53
C HIS A 129 -11.04 15.70 12.49
N ALA A 130 -11.96 14.88 12.00
CA ALA A 130 -12.94 14.16 12.81
C ALA A 130 -12.34 12.95 13.55
N GLY A 131 -11.11 12.53 13.21
CA GLY A 131 -10.48 11.32 13.75
C GLY A 131 -11.06 10.01 13.22
N THR A 132 -11.90 10.06 12.18
CA THR A 132 -12.41 8.88 11.47
C THR A 132 -11.30 8.16 10.74
N SER A 133 -10.37 8.92 10.16
CA SER A 133 -9.12 8.42 9.59
C SER A 133 -7.95 9.08 10.31
N ARG A 134 -7.01 8.29 10.83
CA ARG A 134 -5.86 8.80 11.59
C ARG A 134 -4.82 9.47 10.72
N SER A 135 -4.61 8.94 9.51
CA SER A 135 -3.80 9.51 8.45
C SER A 135 -4.61 9.48 7.15
N ILE A 136 -4.32 10.39 6.23
CA ILE A 136 -4.90 10.40 4.89
C ILE A 136 -3.82 10.46 3.82
N GLY A 137 -4.08 9.83 2.69
CA GLY A 137 -3.15 9.76 1.59
C GLY A 137 -3.84 9.54 0.25
N VAL A 138 -3.04 9.24 -0.73
CA VAL A 138 -3.51 9.02 -2.10
C VAL A 138 -2.91 7.75 -2.67
N SER A 139 -3.51 7.25 -3.74
CA SER A 139 -2.98 6.12 -4.50
C SER A 139 -3.01 6.45 -5.99
N ASN A 140 -1.94 6.08 -6.70
CA ASN A 140 -1.79 6.30 -8.14
C ASN A 140 -1.72 7.78 -8.58
N PHE A 141 -1.31 8.68 -7.69
CA PHE A 141 -1.11 10.08 -8.03
C PHE A 141 0.27 10.29 -8.66
N GLN A 142 0.32 11.03 -9.79
CA GLN A 142 1.54 11.51 -10.40
C GLN A 142 1.97 12.84 -9.78
N ALA A 143 3.21 13.29 -10.04
CA ALA A 143 3.74 14.52 -9.46
C ALA A 143 2.86 15.76 -9.73
N HIS A 144 2.26 15.87 -10.93
CA HIS A 144 1.37 17.00 -11.26
C HIS A 144 0.03 16.94 -10.49
N HIS A 145 -0.48 15.75 -10.16
CA HIS A 145 -1.65 15.60 -9.28
C HIS A 145 -1.31 16.05 -7.86
N LEU A 146 -0.14 15.65 -7.33
CA LEU A 146 0.34 16.04 -6.00
C LEU A 146 0.59 17.54 -5.91
N ASN A 147 1.20 18.15 -6.95
CA ASN A 147 1.38 19.60 -7.05
C ASN A 147 0.04 20.36 -6.96
N ARG A 148 -1.00 19.81 -7.60
CA ARG A 148 -2.32 20.41 -7.55
C ARG A 148 -2.93 20.34 -6.14
N LEU A 149 -2.79 19.22 -5.44
CA LEU A 149 -3.22 19.10 -4.03
C LEU A 149 -2.46 20.12 -3.16
N ALA A 150 -1.13 20.20 -3.30
CA ALA A 150 -0.32 21.14 -2.54
C ALA A 150 -0.71 22.60 -2.74
N ALA A 151 -1.18 22.97 -3.94
CA ALA A 151 -1.60 24.33 -4.25
C ALA A 151 -3.03 24.69 -3.76
N GLU A 152 -3.93 23.69 -3.65
CA GLU A 152 -5.37 23.93 -3.47
C GLU A 152 -5.94 23.39 -2.14
N THR A 153 -5.10 22.72 -1.32
CA THR A 153 -5.52 22.05 -0.07
C THR A 153 -4.57 22.35 1.09
N THR A 154 -4.88 21.87 2.29
CA THR A 154 -4.13 22.24 3.50
C THR A 154 -3.30 21.10 4.08
N ILE A 155 -3.66 19.86 3.81
CA ILE A 155 -2.96 18.67 4.32
C ILE A 155 -2.18 18.02 3.18
N THR A 156 -0.88 17.80 3.39
CA THR A 156 -0.06 17.00 2.49
C THR A 156 -0.40 15.51 2.66
N PRO A 157 -0.62 14.74 1.58
CA PRO A 157 -0.80 13.30 1.70
C PRO A 157 0.33 12.65 2.52
N ALA A 158 -0.02 11.81 3.49
CA ALA A 158 0.97 11.09 4.28
C ALA A 158 1.68 10.02 3.43
N VAL A 159 0.95 9.44 2.49
CA VAL A 159 1.38 8.33 1.63
C VAL A 159 0.90 8.57 0.20
N ASN A 160 1.70 8.16 -0.77
CA ASN A 160 1.27 7.88 -2.14
C ASN A 160 1.53 6.41 -2.45
N GLN A 161 0.46 5.62 -2.58
CA GLN A 161 0.53 4.19 -2.87
C GLN A 161 0.54 3.98 -4.39
N ILE A 162 1.68 3.56 -4.96
CA ILE A 162 1.90 3.48 -6.40
C ILE A 162 2.42 2.10 -6.83
N GLU A 163 2.28 1.78 -8.11
CA GLU A 163 2.93 0.61 -8.68
C GLU A 163 4.45 0.79 -8.66
N VAL A 164 5.15 -0.06 -7.90
CA VAL A 164 6.61 -0.10 -7.90
C VAL A 164 7.09 -1.54 -7.85
N HIS A 165 8.01 -1.89 -8.71
CA HIS A 165 8.69 -3.18 -8.76
C HIS A 165 9.96 -3.05 -9.65
N PRO A 166 10.84 -4.05 -9.74
CA PRO A 166 12.10 -3.95 -10.51
C PRO A 166 11.94 -3.53 -11.98
N TYR A 167 10.79 -3.81 -12.62
CA TYR A 167 10.53 -3.40 -14.02
C TYR A 167 9.85 -2.03 -14.14
N LEU A 168 9.47 -1.42 -13.01
CA LEU A 168 8.90 -0.07 -12.91
C LEU A 168 9.36 0.57 -11.59
N VAL A 169 10.54 1.13 -11.59
CA VAL A 169 11.23 1.62 -10.37
C VAL A 169 10.66 2.94 -9.85
N GLN A 170 10.03 3.75 -10.71
CA GLN A 170 9.37 5.02 -10.38
C GLN A 170 10.29 6.03 -9.66
N GLU A 171 11.58 6.10 -10.04
CA GLU A 171 12.58 6.88 -9.32
C GLU A 171 12.20 8.36 -9.15
N GLU A 172 11.75 9.01 -10.24
CA GLU A 172 11.37 10.43 -10.22
C GLU A 172 10.18 10.70 -9.30
N LEU A 173 9.14 9.85 -9.34
CA LEU A 173 7.94 10.03 -8.53
C LEU A 173 8.22 9.75 -7.04
N ARG A 174 9.06 8.77 -6.75
CA ARG A 174 9.50 8.44 -5.38
C ARG A 174 10.38 9.56 -4.81
N ALA A 175 11.33 10.10 -5.60
CA ALA A 175 12.15 11.25 -5.21
C ALA A 175 11.26 12.46 -4.90
N TYR A 176 10.28 12.75 -5.77
CA TYR A 176 9.30 13.79 -5.53
C TYR A 176 8.57 13.59 -4.18
N GLY A 177 8.09 12.36 -3.92
CA GLY A 177 7.44 12.03 -2.65
C GLY A 177 8.35 12.31 -1.45
N SER A 178 9.59 11.81 -1.51
CA SER A 178 10.59 12.01 -0.45
C SER A 178 10.87 13.50 -0.17
N GLU A 179 11.03 14.32 -1.22
CA GLU A 179 11.27 15.77 -1.10
C GLU A 179 10.09 16.51 -0.43
N HIS A 180 8.87 15.97 -0.55
CA HIS A 180 7.65 16.58 -0.01
C HIS A 180 7.16 15.88 1.26
N GLY A 181 7.94 14.93 1.82
CA GLY A 181 7.58 14.19 3.03
C GLY A 181 6.42 13.20 2.83
N ILE A 182 6.18 12.74 1.60
CA ILE A 182 5.15 11.76 1.25
C ILE A 182 5.81 10.39 1.17
N ALA A 183 5.42 9.46 2.03
CA ALA A 183 5.94 8.10 2.02
C ALA A 183 5.44 7.33 0.78
N THR A 184 6.29 6.44 0.26
CA THR A 184 5.91 5.56 -0.86
C THR A 184 5.44 4.21 -0.34
N GLU A 185 4.21 3.83 -0.68
CA GLU A 185 3.74 2.44 -0.60
C GLU A 185 3.78 1.81 -2.00
N ALA A 186 4.32 0.59 -2.09
CA ALA A 186 4.48 -0.12 -3.35
C ALA A 186 3.43 -1.22 -3.50
N TRP A 187 2.47 -1.03 -4.42
CA TRP A 187 1.60 -2.13 -4.81
C TRP A 187 2.20 -2.94 -5.96
N SER A 188 1.76 -4.22 -6.09
CA SER A 188 2.34 -5.23 -6.99
C SER A 188 3.88 -5.34 -6.87
N PRO A 189 4.45 -5.44 -5.64
CA PRO A 189 5.89 -5.30 -5.43
C PRO A 189 6.73 -6.34 -6.19
N ILE A 190 6.16 -7.48 -6.56
CA ILE A 190 6.80 -8.54 -7.34
C ILE A 190 6.30 -8.58 -8.81
N ALA A 191 5.72 -7.48 -9.32
CA ALA A 191 5.18 -7.38 -10.70
C ALA A 191 4.26 -8.56 -11.06
N GLN A 192 3.35 -8.96 -10.16
CA GLN A 192 2.47 -10.13 -10.33
C GLN A 192 3.22 -11.44 -10.63
N GLY A 193 4.48 -11.53 -10.22
CA GLY A 193 5.37 -12.67 -10.43
C GLY A 193 6.29 -12.56 -11.64
N LEU A 194 6.12 -11.57 -12.51
CA LEU A 194 6.92 -11.43 -13.76
C LEU A 194 8.42 -11.26 -13.52
N VAL A 195 8.83 -10.75 -12.37
CA VAL A 195 10.25 -10.52 -12.03
C VAL A 195 10.91 -11.74 -11.41
N LEU A 196 10.15 -12.76 -10.99
CA LEU A 196 10.70 -13.85 -10.17
C LEU A 196 11.65 -14.78 -10.94
N ASP A 197 11.47 -14.87 -12.26
CA ASP A 197 12.34 -15.68 -13.14
C ASP A 197 13.43 -14.85 -13.83
N ASP A 198 13.59 -13.56 -13.49
CA ASP A 198 14.66 -12.71 -14.02
C ASP A 198 16.04 -13.23 -13.60
N GLU A 199 16.99 -13.26 -14.53
CA GLU A 199 18.34 -13.82 -14.32
C GLU A 199 19.09 -13.08 -13.19
N THR A 200 18.92 -11.77 -13.07
CA THR A 200 19.51 -10.95 -12.00
C THR A 200 18.92 -11.35 -10.65
N ILE A 201 17.59 -11.42 -10.56
CA ILE A 201 16.88 -11.78 -9.32
C ILE A 201 17.22 -13.21 -8.89
N THR A 202 17.21 -14.17 -9.83
CA THR A 202 17.53 -15.58 -9.53
C THR A 202 19.00 -15.77 -9.13
N ARG A 203 19.94 -15.04 -9.74
CA ARG A 203 21.35 -15.02 -9.34
C ARG A 203 21.51 -14.55 -7.90
N ILE A 204 20.88 -13.43 -7.52
CA ILE A 204 20.96 -12.87 -6.17
C ILE A 204 20.27 -13.81 -5.16
N ALA A 205 19.13 -14.39 -5.52
CA ALA A 205 18.42 -15.37 -4.70
C ALA A 205 19.32 -16.59 -4.39
N GLY A 206 20.01 -17.11 -5.42
CA GLY A 206 20.98 -18.21 -5.25
C GLY A 206 22.17 -17.84 -4.36
N ALA A 207 22.70 -16.62 -4.48
CA ALA A 207 23.82 -16.13 -3.67
C ALA A 207 23.45 -15.91 -2.20
N THR A 208 22.24 -15.44 -1.93
CA THR A 208 21.75 -15.14 -0.57
C THR A 208 21.09 -16.34 0.11
N GLY A 209 20.79 -17.42 -0.63
CA GLY A 209 20.02 -18.56 -0.13
C GLY A 209 18.55 -18.22 0.16
N LYS A 210 18.02 -17.17 -0.48
CA LYS A 210 16.65 -16.67 -0.35
C LYS A 210 15.85 -16.97 -1.62
N THR A 211 14.51 -16.84 -1.51
CA THR A 211 13.68 -16.95 -2.72
C THR A 211 13.72 -15.64 -3.53
N PRO A 212 13.42 -15.69 -4.84
CA PRO A 212 13.28 -14.49 -5.66
C PRO A 212 12.31 -13.46 -5.08
N ALA A 213 11.18 -13.90 -4.50
CA ALA A 213 10.21 -13.02 -3.86
C ALA A 213 10.82 -12.30 -2.64
N GLN A 214 11.56 -13.01 -1.78
CA GLN A 214 12.22 -12.41 -0.63
C GLN A 214 13.27 -11.37 -1.07
N VAL A 215 14.05 -11.65 -2.13
CA VAL A 215 15.03 -10.71 -2.69
C VAL A 215 14.35 -9.41 -3.13
N VAL A 216 13.27 -9.50 -3.91
CA VAL A 216 12.55 -8.31 -4.39
C VAL A 216 11.91 -7.55 -3.24
N LEU A 217 11.28 -8.23 -2.27
CA LEU A 217 10.70 -7.57 -1.10
C LEU A 217 11.78 -6.90 -0.24
N ARG A 218 12.95 -7.53 -0.07
CA ARG A 218 14.08 -6.92 0.66
C ARG A 218 14.62 -5.69 -0.05
N TRP A 219 14.69 -5.70 -1.39
CA TRP A 219 15.05 -4.53 -2.19
C TRP A 219 14.11 -3.34 -1.91
N HIS A 220 12.80 -3.56 -1.85
CA HIS A 220 11.85 -2.51 -1.45
C HIS A 220 12.13 -1.98 -0.04
N ILE A 221 12.30 -2.88 0.94
CA ILE A 221 12.59 -2.49 2.32
C ILE A 221 13.84 -1.61 2.41
N GLN A 222 14.93 -1.99 1.73
CA GLN A 222 16.18 -1.22 1.74
C GLN A 222 16.08 0.12 1.01
N ARG A 223 15.15 0.28 0.08
CA ARG A 223 14.82 1.55 -0.57
C ARG A 223 13.93 2.47 0.28
N GLY A 224 13.42 1.98 1.40
CA GLY A 224 12.47 2.71 2.26
C GLY A 224 11.02 2.64 1.78
N ASP A 225 10.69 1.80 0.81
CA ASP A 225 9.31 1.57 0.37
C ASP A 225 8.55 0.78 1.45
N ILE A 226 7.25 1.07 1.61
CA ILE A 226 6.32 0.24 2.38
C ILE A 226 5.71 -0.76 1.41
N VAL A 227 5.68 -2.05 1.77
CA VAL A 227 5.16 -3.12 0.89
C VAL A 227 4.17 -4.02 1.61
N PHE A 228 3.20 -4.56 0.86
CA PHE A 228 2.15 -5.43 1.38
C PHE A 228 1.86 -6.58 0.40
N PRO A 229 2.79 -7.55 0.27
CA PRO A 229 2.60 -8.70 -0.61
C PRO A 229 1.36 -9.50 -0.22
N LYS A 230 0.65 -10.04 -1.21
CA LYS A 230 -0.56 -10.83 -1.05
C LYS A 230 -0.27 -12.32 -1.24
N SER A 231 -0.80 -13.14 -0.35
CA SER A 231 -0.89 -14.59 -0.57
C SER A 231 -2.01 -15.21 0.29
N VAL A 232 -2.65 -16.25 -0.22
CA VAL A 232 -3.57 -17.10 0.56
C VAL A 232 -2.88 -18.37 1.07
N THR A 233 -1.65 -18.64 0.67
CA THR A 233 -0.87 -19.82 1.05
C THR A 233 -0.02 -19.50 2.27
N ARG A 234 -0.29 -20.12 3.43
CA ARG A 234 0.41 -19.85 4.70
C ARG A 234 1.94 -19.83 4.55
N SER A 235 2.51 -20.85 3.89
CA SER A 235 3.97 -20.92 3.74
C SER A 235 4.56 -19.74 2.96
N ARG A 236 3.84 -19.17 1.97
CA ARG A 236 4.26 -17.96 1.27
C ARG A 236 4.08 -16.70 2.12
N VAL A 237 3.05 -16.64 2.97
CA VAL A 237 2.87 -15.53 3.92
C VAL A 237 4.02 -15.52 4.93
N GLU A 238 4.41 -16.69 5.45
CA GLU A 238 5.58 -16.86 6.33
C GLU A 238 6.89 -16.49 5.61
N GLU A 239 7.08 -16.95 4.37
CA GLU A 239 8.25 -16.65 3.55
C GLU A 239 8.39 -15.13 3.30
N ASN A 240 7.31 -14.46 2.91
CA ASN A 240 7.29 -13.02 2.67
C ASN A 240 7.57 -12.21 3.95
N PHE A 241 7.33 -12.76 5.13
CA PHE A 241 7.65 -12.13 6.42
C PHE A 241 9.13 -12.28 6.80
N GLN A 242 9.82 -13.30 6.29
CA GLN A 242 11.21 -13.62 6.61
C GLN A 242 12.21 -12.89 5.68
N ILE A 243 12.15 -11.55 5.68
CA ILE A 243 12.99 -10.69 4.83
C ILE A 243 13.90 -9.74 5.61
N PHE A 244 13.94 -9.87 6.95
CA PHE A 244 14.73 -8.99 7.82
C PHE A 244 16.02 -9.65 8.37
N ASP A 245 16.30 -10.89 8.00
CA ASP A 245 17.44 -11.68 8.47
C ASP A 245 18.63 -11.68 7.47
N PHE A 246 18.54 -10.90 6.39
CA PHE A 246 19.59 -10.71 5.40
C PHE A 246 19.56 -9.29 4.82
N GLU A 247 20.63 -8.91 4.16
CA GLU A 247 20.75 -7.64 3.44
C GLU A 247 21.25 -7.89 2.01
N LEU A 248 20.79 -7.06 1.08
CA LEU A 248 21.32 -6.97 -0.26
C LEU A 248 22.50 -6.01 -0.25
N SER A 249 23.56 -6.34 -0.97
CA SER A 249 24.71 -5.45 -1.17
C SER A 249 24.30 -4.24 -2.03
N ASP A 250 25.08 -3.16 -1.98
CA ASP A 250 24.87 -1.99 -2.84
C ASP A 250 24.92 -2.37 -4.35
N GLU A 251 25.74 -3.36 -4.72
CA GLU A 251 25.79 -3.91 -6.06
C GLU A 251 24.46 -4.61 -6.42
N ASP A 252 23.95 -5.49 -5.57
CA ASP A 252 22.67 -6.15 -5.79
C ASP A 252 21.50 -5.16 -5.86
N MET A 253 21.50 -4.16 -5.00
CA MET A 253 20.50 -3.07 -5.02
C MET A 253 20.53 -2.31 -6.36
N THR A 254 21.73 -2.02 -6.87
CA THR A 254 21.93 -1.37 -8.16
C THR A 254 21.50 -2.26 -9.30
N ASP A 255 21.94 -3.52 -9.31
CA ASP A 255 21.60 -4.49 -10.34
C ASP A 255 20.08 -4.65 -10.48
N ILE A 256 19.35 -4.78 -9.36
CA ILE A 256 17.88 -4.86 -9.38
C ILE A 256 17.27 -3.57 -9.92
N THR A 257 17.79 -2.41 -9.53
CA THR A 257 17.27 -1.10 -9.97
C THR A 257 17.46 -0.90 -11.48
N THR A 258 18.54 -1.44 -12.07
CA THR A 258 18.80 -1.37 -13.52
C THR A 258 17.86 -2.24 -14.38
N LEU A 259 17.03 -3.09 -13.77
CA LEU A 259 15.99 -3.85 -14.49
C LEU A 259 14.81 -2.98 -14.94
N ASP A 260 14.79 -1.70 -14.55
CA ASP A 260 13.74 -0.76 -14.95
C ASP A 260 13.60 -0.66 -16.47
N LYS A 261 12.41 -0.83 -16.95
CA LYS A 261 12.05 -0.72 -18.36
C LYS A 261 10.73 0.03 -18.58
N GLY A 262 10.23 0.72 -17.54
CA GLY A 262 8.97 1.44 -17.59
C GLY A 262 7.74 0.55 -17.80
N HIS A 263 7.83 -0.73 -17.44
CA HIS A 263 6.77 -1.70 -17.68
C HIS A 263 5.75 -1.70 -16.56
N ARG A 264 4.53 -1.23 -16.84
CA ARG A 264 3.38 -1.32 -15.91
C ARG A 264 2.68 -2.68 -16.02
N THR A 265 2.24 -3.21 -14.88
CA THR A 265 1.33 -4.36 -14.81
C THR A 265 -0.11 -3.91 -14.59
N GLY A 266 -0.31 -2.70 -14.13
CA GLY A 266 -1.60 -2.06 -13.95
C GLY A 266 -1.83 -0.88 -14.91
N PRO A 267 -2.99 -0.18 -14.79
CA PRO A 267 -3.33 0.95 -15.64
C PRO A 267 -2.37 2.15 -15.45
N ASP A 268 -2.28 2.97 -16.51
CA ASP A 268 -1.59 4.26 -16.40
C ASP A 268 -2.50 5.28 -15.70
N PRO A 269 -2.04 5.89 -14.57
CA PRO A 269 -2.83 6.84 -13.81
C PRO A 269 -3.29 8.09 -14.57
N ASP A 270 -2.56 8.47 -15.62
CA ASP A 270 -2.88 9.67 -16.41
C ASP A 270 -4.04 9.42 -17.41
N THR A 271 -4.32 8.16 -17.70
CA THR A 271 -5.38 7.78 -18.67
C THR A 271 -6.47 6.92 -18.07
N PHE A 272 -6.28 6.44 -16.84
CA PHE A 272 -7.26 5.59 -16.18
C PHE A 272 -8.50 6.38 -15.76
N ASP A 273 -9.66 5.97 -16.24
CA ASP A 273 -10.94 6.67 -16.11
C ASP A 273 -12.09 5.77 -15.61
N TYR A 274 -11.76 4.56 -15.15
CA TYR A 274 -12.78 3.61 -14.71
C TYR A 274 -13.49 4.08 -13.44
N VAL A 275 -14.80 4.30 -13.57
CA VAL A 275 -15.74 4.56 -12.48
C VAL A 275 -16.73 3.39 -12.44
N PRO A 276 -16.78 2.61 -11.35
CA PRO A 276 -17.78 1.54 -11.23
C PRO A 276 -19.20 2.11 -11.21
N ALA A 277 -20.15 1.33 -11.80
CA ALA A 277 -21.56 1.72 -11.92
C ALA A 277 -22.29 1.63 -10.57
#